data_71b9e4023f4e0bd57cf82b1f91696777
#
_entry.id   71b9e4023f4e0bd57cf82b1f91696777
#
_cell.length_a   1.000
_cell.length_b   1.000
_cell.length_c   1.000
_cell.angle_alpha   90.00
_cell.angle_beta   90.00
_cell.angle_gamma   90.00
#
_symmetry.space_group_name_H-M   'P 1'
#
loop_
_entity.id
_entity.type
_entity.pdbx_description
1 polymer ?
#
loop_
_entity_poly.entity_id
_entity_poly.type
_entity_poly.pdbx_seq_one_letter_code
_entity_poly.pdbx_strand_id
1 'polypeptide(L)'
;MTLFKCVGTLITKAMTSVKKENSRDFLINKVLPAIKEKWPAAERHLPIFIQQDNARTHIDVNDPALVQAAQADGWNIRLACQPPNSPDLNVLDLGFFAAIQALFEKGTPNNIDEIVARVEKAFHEYPVDRANRIFLTQ
;
A
#
# COMPACT_ATOMS: atom_id res chain seq x y z
N MET A 1 2.20 5.16 9.74
CA MET A 1 1.76 5.91 10.93
C MET A 1 0.93 5.03 11.85
N THR A 2 1.11 5.18 13.13
CA THR A 2 0.40 4.42 14.15
C THR A 2 -0.52 5.37 14.93
N LEU A 3 -1.78 4.95 15.16
CA LEU A 3 -2.72 5.67 16.00
C LEU A 3 -2.67 5.10 17.42
N PHE A 4 -2.46 5.97 18.40
CA PHE A 4 -2.49 5.63 19.82
C PHE A 4 -3.69 6.26 20.49
N LYS A 5 -4.34 5.51 21.35
CA LYS A 5 -5.41 6.03 22.22
C LYS A 5 -4.81 6.47 23.53
N CYS A 6 -4.87 7.75 23.83
CA CYS A 6 -4.47 8.31 25.11
C CYS A 6 -5.67 9.01 25.73
N VAL A 7 -6.15 8.53 26.87
CA VAL A 7 -7.26 9.14 27.66
C VAL A 7 -8.46 9.53 26.78
N GLY A 8 -8.90 8.59 25.92
CA GLY A 8 -10.08 8.81 25.06
C GLY A 8 -9.83 9.56 23.75
N THR A 9 -8.62 10.04 23.49
CA THR A 9 -8.25 10.74 22.25
C THR A 9 -7.26 9.92 21.43
N LEU A 10 -7.50 9.81 20.12
CA LEU A 10 -6.55 9.19 19.19
C LEU A 10 -5.50 10.22 18.76
N ILE A 11 -4.24 9.86 18.91
CA ILE A 11 -3.10 10.70 18.50
C ILE A 11 -2.37 10.02 17.34
N THR A 12 -2.16 10.74 16.25
CA THR A 12 -1.34 10.29 15.13
C THR A 12 0.14 10.43 15.49
N LYS A 13 0.89 9.34 15.37
CA LYS A 13 2.33 9.33 15.63
C LYS A 13 3.08 8.74 14.46
N ALA A 14 4.13 9.43 14.01
CA ALA A 14 5.02 8.92 12.99
C ALA A 14 5.85 7.74 13.54
N MET A 15 6.03 6.71 12.73
CA MET A 15 6.95 5.63 13.03
C MET A 15 8.38 6.13 12.85
N THR A 16 9.27 5.82 13.79
CA THR A 16 10.69 6.19 13.69
C THR A 16 11.44 5.34 12.67
N SER A 17 11.00 4.10 12.45
CA SER A 17 11.53 3.21 11.41
C SER A 17 10.46 2.20 11.01
N VAL A 18 10.54 1.72 9.76
CA VAL A 18 9.70 0.63 9.25
C VAL A 18 10.54 -0.65 9.27
N LYS A 19 9.99 -1.71 9.87
CA LYS A 19 10.62 -3.03 9.95
C LYS A 19 9.78 -4.06 9.22
N LYS A 20 10.33 -5.27 9.02
CA LYS A 20 9.60 -6.38 8.38
C LYS A 20 8.29 -6.72 9.09
N GLU A 21 8.26 -6.66 10.42
CA GLU A 21 7.05 -6.89 11.21
C GLU A 21 5.95 -5.88 10.88
N ASN A 22 6.32 -4.63 10.68
CA ASN A 22 5.37 -3.58 10.30
C ASN A 22 4.79 -3.84 8.90
N SER A 23 5.63 -4.24 7.94
CA SER A 23 5.20 -4.60 6.59
C SER A 23 4.26 -5.80 6.60
N ARG A 24 4.57 -6.83 7.40
CA ARG A 24 3.72 -8.02 7.58
C ARG A 24 2.37 -7.65 8.16
N ASP A 25 2.37 -6.89 9.24
CA ASP A 25 1.14 -6.44 9.90
C ASP A 25 0.26 -5.61 8.96
N PHE A 26 0.85 -4.70 8.23
CA PHE A 26 0.13 -3.87 7.27
C PHE A 26 -0.49 -4.72 6.14
N LEU A 27 0.27 -5.65 5.57
CA LEU A 27 -0.24 -6.52 4.51
C LEU A 27 -1.40 -7.40 5.00
N ILE A 28 -1.25 -8.04 6.16
CA ILE A 28 -2.25 -8.96 6.69
C ILE A 28 -3.51 -8.23 7.19
N ASN A 29 -3.35 -7.11 7.88
CA ASN A 29 -4.45 -6.44 8.57
C ASN A 29 -5.08 -5.28 7.79
N LYS A 30 -4.44 -4.79 6.73
CA LYS A 30 -4.92 -3.67 5.90
C LYS A 30 -5.08 -4.03 4.43
N VAL A 31 -4.03 -4.53 3.80
CA VAL A 31 -4.02 -4.76 2.35
C VAL A 31 -4.88 -5.96 1.97
N LEU A 32 -4.69 -7.11 2.61
CA LEU A 32 -5.50 -8.31 2.32
C LEU A 32 -7.00 -8.10 2.56
N PRO A 33 -7.43 -7.53 3.69
CA PRO A 33 -8.86 -7.23 3.88
C PRO A 33 -9.43 -6.29 2.82
N ALA A 34 -8.67 -5.27 2.42
CA ALA A 34 -9.11 -4.32 1.39
C ALA A 34 -9.28 -5.01 0.02
N ILE A 35 -8.35 -5.88 -0.35
CA ILE A 35 -8.47 -6.67 -1.59
C ILE A 35 -9.72 -7.57 -1.54
N LYS A 36 -9.90 -8.31 -0.45
CA LYS A 36 -11.03 -9.23 -0.27
C LYS A 36 -12.39 -8.51 -0.27
N GLU A 37 -12.43 -7.28 0.20
CA GLU A 37 -13.64 -6.46 0.16
C GLU A 37 -13.97 -5.95 -1.25
N LYS A 38 -12.95 -5.49 -1.98
CA LYS A 38 -13.13 -4.78 -3.26
C LYS A 38 -13.08 -5.68 -4.49
N TRP A 39 -12.44 -6.84 -4.39
CA TRP A 39 -12.31 -7.76 -5.52
C TRP A 39 -13.58 -8.59 -5.71
N PRO A 40 -14.02 -8.84 -6.96
CA PRO A 40 -15.19 -9.69 -7.19
C PRO A 40 -15.03 -11.07 -6.55
N ALA A 41 -15.95 -11.46 -5.66
CA ALA A 41 -15.88 -12.72 -4.93
C ALA A 41 -15.90 -13.94 -5.85
N ALA A 42 -16.56 -13.85 -7.01
CA ALA A 42 -16.60 -14.91 -8.01
C ALA A 42 -15.20 -15.18 -8.62
N GLU A 43 -14.30 -14.22 -8.58
CA GLU A 43 -12.94 -14.32 -9.14
C GLU A 43 -11.87 -14.62 -8.10
N ARG A 44 -12.26 -14.86 -6.84
CA ARG A 44 -11.30 -15.09 -5.74
C ARG A 44 -10.34 -16.26 -5.96
N HIS A 45 -10.73 -17.24 -6.76
CA HIS A 45 -9.92 -18.42 -7.08
C HIS A 45 -8.81 -18.11 -8.09
N LEU A 46 -8.93 -17.01 -8.83
CA LEU A 46 -7.91 -16.58 -9.77
C LEU A 46 -6.71 -15.98 -9.03
N PRO A 47 -5.49 -16.14 -9.56
CA PRO A 47 -4.30 -15.59 -8.90
C PRO A 47 -4.33 -14.06 -8.89
N ILE A 48 -4.19 -13.48 -7.70
CA ILE A 48 -4.03 -12.05 -7.50
C ILE A 48 -2.62 -11.82 -6.96
N PHE A 49 -1.82 -11.04 -7.66
CA PHE A 49 -0.45 -10.77 -7.26
C PHE A 49 -0.34 -9.38 -6.62
N ILE A 50 0.23 -9.35 -5.41
CA ILE A 50 0.68 -8.12 -4.78
C ILE A 50 2.16 -7.97 -5.10
N GLN A 51 2.51 -7.05 -5.97
CA GLN A 51 3.90 -6.79 -6.32
C GLN A 51 4.55 -5.85 -5.30
N GLN A 52 5.74 -6.21 -4.83
CA GLN A 52 6.59 -5.35 -4.01
C GLN A 52 7.97 -5.21 -4.67
N ASP A 53 8.65 -4.12 -4.38
CA ASP A 53 10.06 -3.98 -4.73
C ASP A 53 10.95 -4.81 -3.79
N ASN A 54 12.27 -4.74 -3.97
CA ASN A 54 13.23 -5.52 -3.21
C ASN A 54 13.75 -4.78 -1.96
N ALA A 55 12.98 -3.87 -1.38
CA ALA A 55 13.39 -3.16 -0.18
C ALA A 55 13.59 -4.12 1.01
N ARG A 56 14.61 -3.84 1.82
CA ARG A 56 14.98 -4.70 2.96
C ARG A 56 13.89 -4.80 4.04
N THR A 57 12.99 -3.84 4.08
CA THR A 57 11.86 -3.81 5.02
C THR A 57 10.67 -4.65 4.57
N HIS A 58 10.69 -5.15 3.33
CA HIS A 58 9.65 -6.03 2.82
C HIS A 58 9.86 -7.46 3.32
N ILE A 59 8.76 -8.19 3.48
CA ILE A 59 8.79 -9.58 3.92
C ILE A 59 9.05 -10.53 2.75
N ASP A 60 9.46 -11.75 3.06
CA ASP A 60 9.63 -12.81 2.09
C ASP A 60 8.29 -13.17 1.43
N VAL A 61 8.32 -13.47 0.13
CA VAL A 61 7.11 -13.86 -0.63
C VAL A 61 6.46 -15.14 -0.09
N ASN A 62 7.22 -15.98 0.58
CA ASN A 62 6.77 -17.22 1.21
C ASN A 62 6.57 -17.08 2.73
N ASP A 63 6.47 -15.87 3.25
CA ASP A 63 6.23 -15.65 4.68
C ASP A 63 5.01 -16.44 5.15
N PRO A 64 5.15 -17.37 6.12
CA PRO A 64 4.09 -18.31 6.47
C PRO A 64 2.79 -17.64 6.94
N ALA A 65 2.90 -16.58 7.73
CA ALA A 65 1.73 -15.86 8.24
C ALA A 65 0.98 -15.15 7.10
N LEU A 66 1.71 -14.56 6.15
CA LEU A 66 1.11 -13.92 4.99
C LEU A 66 0.44 -14.95 4.06
N VAL A 67 1.14 -16.04 3.74
CA VAL A 67 0.61 -17.09 2.87
C VAL A 67 -0.69 -17.66 3.44
N GLN A 68 -0.72 -17.96 4.73
CA GLN A 68 -1.92 -18.46 5.40
C GLN A 68 -3.09 -17.49 5.29
N ALA A 69 -2.87 -16.22 5.57
CA ALA A 69 -3.92 -15.20 5.51
C ALA A 69 -4.36 -14.92 4.06
N ALA A 70 -3.42 -14.90 3.11
CA ALA A 70 -3.67 -14.59 1.71
C ALA A 70 -4.46 -15.68 0.97
N GLN A 71 -4.32 -16.93 1.40
CA GLN A 71 -4.96 -18.08 0.78
C GLN A 71 -6.15 -18.62 1.57
N ALA A 72 -6.56 -17.94 2.64
CA ALA A 72 -7.73 -18.29 3.41
C ALA A 72 -9.03 -18.09 2.60
N ASP A 73 -10.06 -18.88 2.91
CA ASP A 73 -11.41 -18.74 2.37
C ASP A 73 -11.51 -18.83 0.82
N GLY A 74 -10.64 -19.62 0.23
CA GLY A 74 -10.62 -19.87 -1.22
C GLY A 74 -9.96 -18.75 -2.04
N TRP A 75 -9.36 -17.76 -1.39
CA TRP A 75 -8.56 -16.73 -2.07
C TRP A 75 -7.24 -17.28 -2.55
N ASN A 76 -6.77 -16.77 -3.70
CA ASN A 76 -5.48 -17.11 -4.28
C ASN A 76 -4.62 -15.86 -4.43
N ILE A 77 -4.37 -15.18 -3.32
CA ILE A 77 -3.56 -13.97 -3.28
C ILE A 77 -2.10 -14.37 -3.03
N ARG A 78 -1.18 -13.81 -3.80
CA ARG A 78 0.25 -14.12 -3.74
C ARG A 78 1.06 -12.85 -3.70
N LEU A 79 2.12 -12.86 -2.91
CA LEU A 79 3.12 -11.80 -2.91
C LEU A 79 4.16 -12.12 -3.98
N ALA A 80 4.54 -11.14 -4.78
CA ALA A 80 5.56 -11.27 -5.82
C ALA A 80 6.59 -10.15 -5.67
N CYS A 81 7.86 -10.49 -5.85
CA CYS A 81 8.93 -9.48 -5.88
C CYS A 81 9.12 -8.97 -7.30
N GLN A 82 9.38 -7.67 -7.41
CA GLN A 82 9.83 -7.05 -8.65
C GLN A 82 11.17 -7.67 -9.07
N PRO A 83 11.39 -7.98 -10.37
CA PRO A 83 12.68 -8.45 -10.84
C PRO A 83 13.79 -7.44 -10.50
N PRO A 84 15.02 -7.90 -10.19
CA PRO A 84 16.14 -7.00 -9.92
C PRO A 84 16.39 -6.05 -11.09
N ASN A 85 16.74 -4.80 -10.78
CA ASN A 85 17.07 -3.76 -11.76
C ASN A 85 15.95 -3.48 -12.78
N SER A 86 14.70 -3.58 -12.37
CA SER A 86 13.53 -3.39 -13.24
C SER A 86 12.61 -2.27 -12.71
N PRO A 87 13.09 -1.02 -12.59
CA PRO A 87 12.27 0.10 -12.08
C PRO A 87 11.06 0.42 -12.97
N ASP A 88 11.15 0.06 -14.25
CA ASP A 88 10.06 0.18 -15.22
C ASP A 88 8.83 -0.68 -14.89
N LEU A 89 8.98 -1.69 -14.02
CA LEU A 89 7.88 -2.53 -13.54
C LEU A 89 7.26 -2.03 -12.23
N ASN A 90 7.78 -0.95 -11.64
CA ASN A 90 7.21 -0.35 -10.43
C ASN A 90 6.26 0.78 -10.81
N VAL A 91 4.97 0.47 -10.95
CA VAL A 91 3.95 1.43 -11.37
C VAL A 91 3.85 2.65 -10.46
N LEU A 92 4.08 2.48 -9.16
CA LEU A 92 3.99 3.58 -8.20
C LEU A 92 5.12 4.58 -8.40
N ASP A 93 6.33 4.11 -8.76
CA ASP A 93 7.48 4.97 -9.04
C ASP A 93 7.44 5.60 -10.44
N LEU A 94 6.63 5.06 -11.37
CA LEU A 94 6.52 5.57 -12.74
C LEU A 94 5.78 6.90 -12.88
N GLY A 95 5.37 7.49 -11.78
CA GLY A 95 4.72 8.80 -11.80
C GLY A 95 3.59 8.96 -10.80
N PHE A 96 3.03 7.88 -10.25
CA PHE A 96 1.93 7.97 -9.30
C PHE A 96 2.33 8.74 -8.04
N PHE A 97 3.45 8.37 -7.41
CA PHE A 97 3.92 9.05 -6.22
C PHE A 97 4.30 10.51 -6.48
N ALA A 98 4.98 10.78 -7.60
CA ALA A 98 5.34 12.15 -7.96
C ALA A 98 4.11 13.03 -8.21
N ALA A 99 3.06 12.48 -8.83
CA ALA A 99 1.81 13.18 -9.07
C ALA A 99 1.05 13.47 -7.76
N ILE A 100 0.99 12.50 -6.84
CA ILE A 100 0.40 12.70 -5.51
C ILE A 100 1.20 13.73 -4.73
N GLN A 101 2.53 13.66 -4.77
CA GLN A 101 3.41 14.62 -4.12
C GLN A 101 3.21 16.04 -4.66
N ALA A 102 3.07 16.22 -5.96
CA ALA A 102 2.81 17.53 -6.57
C ALA A 102 1.49 18.15 -6.09
N LEU A 103 0.47 17.34 -5.88
CA LEU A 103 -0.80 17.80 -5.30
C LEU A 103 -0.69 18.12 -3.80
N PHE A 104 0.17 17.40 -3.10
CA PHE A 104 0.44 17.57 -1.69
C PHE A 104 1.27 18.82 -1.37
N GLU A 105 2.26 19.17 -2.21
CA GLU A 105 3.25 20.23 -1.93
C GLU A 105 2.73 21.67 -2.09
N LYS A 106 1.44 21.90 -2.00
CA LYS A 106 0.85 23.23 -2.05
C LYS A 106 0.89 23.92 -0.69
N GLY A 107 2.09 24.29 -0.24
CA GLY A 107 2.34 24.94 1.04
C GLY A 107 2.99 24.00 2.07
N THR A 108 3.42 24.57 3.20
CA THR A 108 4.12 23.83 4.26
C THR A 108 3.14 23.29 5.28
N PRO A 109 3.08 21.96 5.51
CA PRO A 109 2.24 21.39 6.57
C PRO A 109 2.82 21.73 7.95
N ASN A 110 1.92 21.99 8.92
CA ASN A 110 2.31 22.38 10.27
C ASN A 110 2.50 21.20 11.23
N ASN A 111 1.87 20.06 10.95
CA ASN A 111 1.92 18.87 11.79
C ASN A 111 1.63 17.60 10.98
N ILE A 112 1.76 16.43 11.63
CA ILE A 112 1.57 15.12 10.98
C ILE A 112 0.12 14.93 10.53
N ASP A 113 -0.86 15.37 11.30
CA ASP A 113 -2.28 15.24 10.93
C ASP A 113 -2.59 16.03 9.66
N GLU A 114 -2.01 17.20 9.49
CA GLU A 114 -2.13 17.99 8.27
C GLU A 114 -1.46 17.29 7.07
N ILE A 115 -0.30 16.66 7.26
CA ILE A 115 0.36 15.86 6.23
C ILE A 115 -0.56 14.72 5.77
N VAL A 116 -1.11 13.95 6.71
CA VAL A 116 -2.02 12.84 6.40
C VAL A 116 -3.25 13.34 5.64
N ALA A 117 -3.88 14.41 6.11
CA ALA A 117 -5.05 14.98 5.46
C ALA A 117 -4.77 15.44 4.04
N ARG A 118 -3.62 16.06 3.79
CA ARG A 118 -3.22 16.49 2.44
C ARG A 118 -2.94 15.32 1.50
N VAL A 119 -2.29 14.26 1.99
CA VAL A 119 -2.02 13.06 1.19
C VAL A 119 -3.34 12.35 0.84
N GLU A 120 -4.24 12.19 1.79
CA GLU A 120 -5.56 11.60 1.55
C GLU A 120 -6.37 12.42 0.53
N LYS A 121 -6.36 13.74 0.67
CA LYS A 121 -7.03 14.63 -0.27
C LYS A 121 -6.45 14.50 -1.68
N ALA A 122 -5.13 14.52 -1.80
CA ALA A 122 -4.43 14.36 -3.07
C ALA A 122 -4.75 13.01 -3.74
N PHE A 123 -4.81 11.95 -2.95
CA PHE A 123 -5.19 10.62 -3.42
C PHE A 123 -6.63 10.60 -3.95
N HIS A 124 -7.58 11.16 -3.23
CA HIS A 124 -8.99 11.19 -3.63
C HIS A 124 -9.25 12.12 -4.83
N GLU A 125 -8.48 13.19 -4.97
CA GLU A 125 -8.58 14.13 -6.10
C GLU A 125 -7.83 13.65 -7.33
N TYR A 126 -7.00 12.60 -7.22
CA TYR A 126 -6.24 12.10 -8.35
C TYR A 126 -7.16 11.49 -9.42
N PRO A 127 -7.10 11.96 -10.67
CA PRO A 127 -8.00 11.48 -11.72
C PRO A 127 -7.81 9.99 -12.02
N VAL A 128 -8.92 9.24 -12.04
CA VAL A 128 -8.91 7.79 -12.28
C VAL A 128 -8.33 7.44 -13.65
N ASP A 129 -8.62 8.25 -14.66
CA ASP A 129 -8.09 8.05 -16.03
C ASP A 129 -6.57 8.22 -16.10
N ARG A 130 -6.00 9.12 -15.30
CA ARG A 130 -4.53 9.25 -15.17
C ARG A 130 -3.91 8.07 -14.45
N ALA A 131 -4.53 7.60 -13.38
CA ALA A 131 -4.10 6.40 -12.69
C ALA A 131 -4.11 5.20 -13.64
N ASN A 132 -5.20 5.00 -14.37
CA ASN A 132 -5.31 3.91 -15.34
C ASN A 132 -4.22 3.98 -16.42
N ARG A 133 -3.89 5.17 -16.92
CA ARG A 133 -2.80 5.33 -17.91
C ARG A 133 -1.46 4.86 -17.35
N ILE A 134 -1.13 5.19 -16.11
CA ILE A 134 0.11 4.74 -15.48
C ILE A 134 0.16 3.20 -15.43
N PHE A 135 -0.93 2.55 -15.03
CA PHE A 135 -1.00 1.09 -14.99
C PHE A 135 -0.94 0.44 -16.39
N LEU A 136 -1.46 1.10 -17.40
CA LEU A 136 -1.49 0.56 -18.77
C LEU A 136 -0.18 0.77 -19.56
N THR A 137 0.76 1.55 -19.03
CA THR A 137 2.06 1.79 -19.67
C THR A 137 3.13 0.78 -19.31
N GLN A 138 2.83 -0.24 -18.52
CA GLN A 138 3.75 -1.32 -18.15
C GLN A 138 3.82 -2.43 -19.18
#